data_7a25a835d699cac36eeb726d95bea09f
#
_entry.id   7a25a835d699cac36eeb726d95bea09f
#
_cell.length_a   1.000
_cell.length_b   1.000
_cell.length_c   1.000
_cell.angle_alpha   90.00
_cell.angle_beta   90.00
_cell.angle_gamma   90.00
#
_symmetry.space_group_name_H-M   'P 1'
#
loop_
_entity.id
_entity.type
_entity.pdbx_description
1 polymer ?
#
loop_
_entity_poly.entity_id
_entity_poly.type
_entity_poly.pdbx_seq_one_letter_code
_entity_poly.pdbx_strand_id
1 'polypeptide(L)'
;MTQDISLSFYKPEHLPELQSFTLTNDDKRFTSLPKEVLSQALGIQDRYPVVILKDDLPVGFFILHASKETLASYSNNPFALLLSSLSLNAVHHGKGYAKKAMLLLPAFVSGYFPWCDEIILAVNHLNIRAKHLYMKSGFLDKGRQESARLENSXRRRFGPLGEQLILHHFL
;
A
#
# COMPACT_ATOMS: atom_id res chain seq x y z
N MET A 1 -24.33 12.55 -0.51
CA MET A 1 -23.78 12.67 -0.21
C MET A 1 -22.78 12.21 -0.32
N THR A 2 -22.04 12.12 -0.40
CA THR A 2 -21.14 11.85 -0.68
C THR A 2 -20.23 11.23 -0.12
N GLN A 3 -19.21 11.06 -0.35
CA GLN A 3 -18.37 10.49 0.00
C GLN A 3 -17.73 10.55 0.78
N ASP A 4 -17.06 10.13 1.13
CA ASP A 4 -16.69 10.09 2.23
C ASP A 4 -15.53 9.31 2.43
N ILE A 5 -14.80 8.90 1.44
CA ILE A 5 -13.50 8.27 1.58
C ILE A 5 -12.45 9.37 1.53
N SER A 6 -11.53 9.32 2.49
CA SER A 6 -10.41 10.25 2.53
C SER A 6 -9.17 9.52 3.02
N LEU A 7 -8.02 10.14 2.87
CA LEU A 7 -6.74 9.60 3.32
C LEU A 7 -6.18 10.52 4.40
N SER A 8 -5.60 9.93 5.43
CA SER A 8 -5.00 10.67 6.52
C SER A 8 -3.75 9.95 6.98
N PHE A 9 -2.71 10.69 7.31
CA PHE A 9 -1.62 10.06 8.03
C PHE A 9 -2.15 9.47 9.32
N TYR A 10 -1.54 8.38 9.76
CA TYR A 10 -1.93 7.73 11.00
C TYR A 10 -1.88 8.70 12.17
N LYS A 11 -2.88 8.63 13.02
CA LYS A 11 -2.93 9.34 14.29
C LYS A 11 -3.26 8.34 15.39
N PRO A 12 -2.81 8.60 16.62
CA PRO A 12 -3.09 7.65 17.70
C PRO A 12 -4.58 7.35 17.88
N GLU A 13 -5.45 8.29 17.57
CA GLU A 13 -6.89 8.06 17.71
C GLU A 13 -7.41 7.00 16.75
N HIS A 14 -6.65 6.67 15.71
CA HIS A 14 -7.05 5.62 14.77
C HIS A 14 -6.76 4.22 15.31
N LEU A 15 -5.91 4.11 16.32
CA LEU A 15 -5.39 2.81 16.70
C LEU A 15 -6.46 1.82 17.14
N PRO A 16 -7.43 2.19 17.97
CA PRO A 16 -8.39 1.18 18.42
C PRO A 16 -9.09 0.49 17.26
N GLU A 17 -9.51 1.25 16.25
CA GLU A 17 -10.20 0.64 15.12
C GLU A 17 -9.24 -0.19 14.28
N LEU A 18 -8.02 0.29 14.07
CA LEU A 18 -7.05 -0.49 13.32
C LEU A 18 -6.74 -1.82 13.99
N GLN A 19 -6.72 -1.84 15.31
CA GLN A 19 -6.47 -3.09 16.04
C GLN A 19 -7.61 -4.08 15.88
N SER A 20 -8.80 -3.61 15.53
CA SER A 20 -9.94 -4.48 15.37
C SER A 20 -10.07 -5.07 13.95
N PHE A 21 -9.19 -4.66 13.04
CA PHE A 21 -9.27 -5.15 11.65
C PHE A 21 -9.14 -6.65 11.59
N THR A 22 -9.89 -7.25 10.67
CA THR A 22 -9.70 -8.64 10.28
C THR A 22 -9.40 -8.69 8.79
N LEU A 23 -8.84 -9.80 8.36
CA LEU A 23 -8.55 -10.04 6.95
C LEU A 23 -9.31 -11.26 6.48
N THR A 24 -9.77 -11.23 5.22
CA THR A 24 -10.30 -12.44 4.61
C THR A 24 -9.19 -13.47 4.48
N ASN A 25 -9.57 -14.74 4.34
CA ASN A 25 -8.56 -15.77 4.15
C ASN A 25 -7.71 -15.51 2.92
N ASP A 26 -8.33 -14.99 1.88
CA ASP A 26 -7.59 -14.69 0.66
C ASP A 26 -6.58 -13.58 0.89
N ASP A 27 -6.98 -12.54 1.60
CA ASP A 27 -6.06 -11.44 1.86
C ASP A 27 -4.91 -11.85 2.76
N LYS A 28 -5.12 -12.79 3.66
CA LYS A 28 -4.06 -13.25 4.55
C LYS A 28 -2.87 -13.82 3.79
N ARG A 29 -3.10 -14.27 2.57
CA ARG A 29 -2.01 -14.79 1.75
C ARG A 29 -1.05 -13.71 1.31
N PHE A 30 -1.49 -12.46 1.24
CA PHE A 30 -0.72 -11.42 0.58
C PHE A 30 -0.42 -10.21 1.42
N THR A 31 -1.09 -10.02 2.55
CA THR A 31 -0.88 -8.82 3.34
C THR A 31 -1.02 -9.15 4.82
N SER A 32 -0.65 -8.20 5.65
CA SER A 32 -0.68 -8.35 7.10
C SER A 32 -1.68 -7.38 7.70
N LEU A 33 -2.08 -7.66 8.93
CA LEU A 33 -2.96 -6.74 9.65
C LEU A 33 -2.23 -5.44 9.96
N PRO A 34 -2.97 -4.32 9.99
CA PRO A 34 -2.34 -3.04 10.31
C PRO A 34 -1.59 -3.07 11.63
N LYS A 35 -2.14 -3.73 12.64
CA LYS A 35 -1.46 -3.74 13.95
C LYS A 35 -0.10 -4.40 13.90
N GLU A 36 0.08 -5.35 12.97
CA GLU A 36 1.36 -6.04 12.84
C GLU A 36 2.41 -5.16 12.19
N VAL A 37 2.03 -4.43 11.14
CA VAL A 37 3.02 -3.62 10.44
C VAL A 37 3.17 -2.23 11.04
N LEU A 38 2.15 -1.72 11.70
CA LEU A 38 2.22 -0.41 12.30
C LEU A 38 3.29 -0.34 13.38
N SER A 39 3.34 -1.37 14.24
CA SER A 39 4.33 -1.36 15.29
C SER A 39 5.74 -1.38 14.73
N GLN A 40 5.93 -1.95 13.54
CA GLN A 40 7.23 -1.94 12.90
C GLN A 40 7.53 -0.63 12.22
N ALA A 41 6.51 0.05 11.71
CA ALA A 41 6.72 1.28 10.95
C ALA A 41 6.91 2.49 11.84
N LEU A 42 6.21 2.54 12.96
CA LEU A 42 6.35 3.67 13.87
C LEU A 42 7.78 3.69 14.40
N GLY A 43 8.39 4.84 14.35
CA GLY A 43 9.76 4.98 14.81
C GLY A 43 10.81 4.70 13.77
N ILE A 44 10.42 4.24 12.58
CA ILE A 44 11.37 4.09 11.49
C ILE A 44 11.23 5.29 10.57
N GLN A 45 12.34 5.96 10.36
CA GLN A 45 12.35 7.16 9.54
C GLN A 45 11.94 6.83 8.11
N ASP A 46 11.23 7.77 7.47
CA ASP A 46 10.84 7.66 6.08
C ASP A 46 9.78 6.57 5.80
N ARG A 47 9.09 6.15 6.85
CA ARG A 47 7.90 5.31 6.69
C ARG A 47 6.70 6.07 7.20
N TYR A 48 5.66 6.14 6.38
CA TYR A 48 4.50 6.97 6.65
C TYR A 48 3.24 6.13 6.59
N PRO A 49 2.75 5.65 7.75
CA PRO A 49 1.48 4.94 7.76
C PRO A 49 0.34 5.87 7.40
N VAL A 50 -0.55 5.39 6.53
CA VAL A 50 -1.70 6.16 6.05
C VAL A 50 -2.95 5.35 6.30
N VAL A 51 -3.99 6.04 6.75
CA VAL A 51 -5.27 5.41 7.08
C VAL A 51 -6.31 5.83 6.05
N ILE A 52 -7.08 4.86 5.59
CA ILE A 52 -8.23 5.12 4.72
C ILE A 52 -9.43 5.30 5.62
N LEU A 53 -10.10 6.45 5.50
CA LEU A 53 -11.23 6.79 6.35
C LEU A 53 -12.52 6.81 5.53
N LYS A 54 -13.57 6.22 6.10
CA LYS A 54 -14.92 6.42 5.61
C LYS A 54 -15.57 7.36 6.61
N ASP A 55 -15.78 8.59 6.19
CA ASP A 55 -16.07 9.66 7.12
C ASP A 55 -14.90 9.73 8.11
N ASP A 56 -15.11 9.41 9.36
CA ASP A 56 -14.00 9.42 10.31
C ASP A 56 -13.62 8.02 10.77
N LEU A 57 -14.18 6.99 10.17
CA LEU A 57 -13.96 5.61 10.59
C LEU A 57 -12.83 4.99 9.79
N PRO A 58 -11.76 4.52 10.44
CA PRO A 58 -10.73 3.76 9.70
C PRO A 58 -11.29 2.50 9.09
N VAL A 59 -11.14 2.37 7.77
CA VAL A 59 -11.60 1.18 7.06
C VAL A 59 -10.47 0.51 6.31
N GLY A 60 -9.35 1.18 6.13
CA GLY A 60 -8.21 0.60 5.43
C GLY A 60 -6.91 1.26 5.85
N PHE A 61 -5.81 0.75 5.31
CA PHE A 61 -4.49 1.14 5.80
C PHE A 61 -3.44 0.80 4.75
N PHE A 62 -2.40 1.61 4.65
CA PHE A 62 -1.21 1.26 3.87
C PHE A 62 -0.03 2.07 4.41
N ILE A 63 1.15 1.78 3.87
CA ILE A 63 2.36 2.49 4.27
C ILE A 63 3.03 3.04 3.02
N LEU A 64 3.51 4.27 3.10
CA LEU A 64 4.35 4.87 2.07
C LEU A 64 5.79 4.88 2.59
N HIS A 65 6.72 4.45 1.76
CA HIS A 65 8.14 4.39 2.10
C HIS A 65 8.91 5.36 1.22
N ALA A 66 9.71 6.19 1.85
CA ALA A 66 10.56 7.14 1.13
C ALA A 66 12.05 6.80 1.26
N SER A 67 12.37 5.75 1.99
CA SER A 67 13.76 5.38 2.21
C SER A 67 14.42 4.95 0.90
N LYS A 68 15.57 5.53 0.61
CA LYS A 68 16.31 5.16 -0.60
C LYS A 68 16.74 3.71 -0.58
N GLU A 69 17.06 3.19 0.59
CA GLU A 69 17.45 1.79 0.69
C GLU A 69 16.30 0.87 0.33
N THR A 70 15.13 1.17 0.84
CA THR A 70 13.96 0.36 0.52
C THR A 70 13.61 0.46 -0.96
N LEU A 71 13.65 1.67 -1.50
CA LEU A 71 13.28 1.89 -2.89
C LEU A 71 14.25 1.26 -3.86
N ALA A 72 15.53 1.14 -3.50
CA ALA A 72 16.53 0.64 -4.43
C ALA A 72 16.24 -0.77 -4.90
N SER A 73 15.52 -1.54 -4.11
CA SER A 73 15.13 -2.90 -4.51
C SER A 73 14.06 -2.91 -5.59
N TYR A 74 13.39 -1.79 -5.81
CA TYR A 74 12.24 -1.74 -6.71
C TYR A 74 12.42 -0.77 -7.85
N SER A 75 13.26 0.24 -7.71
CA SER A 75 13.32 1.30 -8.70
C SER A 75 14.65 2.05 -8.58
N ASN A 76 15.09 2.60 -9.70
CA ASN A 76 16.24 3.49 -9.70
C ASN A 76 15.83 4.95 -9.57
N ASN A 77 14.54 5.23 -9.46
CA ASN A 77 14.06 6.59 -9.39
C ASN A 77 14.18 7.13 -7.97
N PRO A 78 15.06 8.13 -7.72
CA PRO A 78 15.20 8.66 -6.36
C PRO A 78 14.00 9.49 -5.90
N PHE A 79 13.09 9.80 -6.80
CA PHE A 79 11.91 10.62 -6.48
C PHE A 79 10.64 9.79 -6.42
N ALA A 80 10.76 8.51 -6.15
CA ALA A 80 9.61 7.63 -6.04
C ALA A 80 9.25 7.41 -4.58
N LEU A 81 7.99 7.03 -4.36
CA LEU A 81 7.53 6.47 -3.10
C LEU A 81 7.08 5.04 -3.36
N LEU A 82 7.30 4.19 -2.37
CA LEU A 82 6.84 2.80 -2.44
C LEU A 82 5.60 2.66 -1.55
N LEU A 83 4.52 2.12 -2.12
CA LEU A 83 3.34 1.79 -1.35
C LEU A 83 3.38 0.32 -0.97
N SER A 84 3.13 0.02 0.28
CA SER A 84 3.11 -1.36 0.74
C SER A 84 2.02 -1.56 1.77
N SER A 85 1.74 -2.82 2.04
CA SER A 85 0.91 -3.23 3.17
C SER A 85 -0.53 -2.73 3.09
N LEU A 86 -1.04 -2.57 1.88
CA LEU A 86 -2.44 -2.17 1.74
C LEU A 86 -3.35 -3.25 2.30
N SER A 87 -4.21 -2.86 3.22
CA SER A 87 -5.21 -3.76 3.76
C SER A 87 -6.52 -3.02 3.93
N LEU A 88 -7.61 -3.76 3.79
CA LEU A 88 -8.94 -3.25 4.03
C LEU A 88 -9.60 -4.16 5.05
N ASN A 89 -10.22 -3.57 6.05
CA ASN A 89 -10.91 -4.39 7.05
C ASN A 89 -11.95 -5.25 6.36
N ALA A 90 -11.95 -6.55 6.67
CA ALA A 90 -12.79 -7.49 5.95
C ALA A 90 -14.26 -7.13 6.00
N VAL A 91 -14.72 -6.52 7.11
CA VAL A 91 -16.13 -6.19 7.23
C VAL A 91 -16.57 -5.10 6.25
N HIS A 92 -15.61 -4.44 5.62
CA HIS A 92 -15.92 -3.36 4.67
C HIS A 92 -15.63 -3.75 3.23
N HIS A 93 -15.35 -5.02 2.96
CA HIS A 93 -15.10 -5.45 1.59
C HIS A 93 -16.34 -5.31 0.73
N GLY A 94 -16.13 -5.15 -0.56
CA GLY A 94 -17.21 -5.09 -1.52
C GLY A 94 -17.89 -3.75 -1.67
N LYS A 95 -17.36 -2.72 -1.04
CA LYS A 95 -17.96 -1.39 -1.07
C LYS A 95 -17.19 -0.40 -1.93
N GLY A 96 -16.08 -0.85 -2.54
CA GLY A 96 -15.29 0.03 -3.41
C GLY A 96 -14.37 0.98 -2.69
N TYR A 97 -14.15 0.81 -1.40
CA TYR A 97 -13.34 1.76 -0.65
C TYR A 97 -11.89 1.76 -1.08
N ALA A 98 -11.34 0.58 -1.37
CA ALA A 98 -9.94 0.51 -1.76
C ALA A 98 -9.71 1.22 -3.09
N LYS A 99 -10.62 1.05 -4.03
CA LYS A 99 -10.47 1.74 -5.31
C LYS A 99 -10.57 3.24 -5.15
N LYS A 100 -11.52 3.69 -4.33
CA LYS A 100 -11.64 5.13 -4.09
C LYS A 100 -10.38 5.68 -3.45
N ALA A 101 -9.80 4.92 -2.50
CA ALA A 101 -8.57 5.35 -1.86
C ALA A 101 -7.43 5.47 -2.88
N MET A 102 -7.32 4.48 -3.76
CA MET A 102 -6.24 4.52 -4.75
C MET A 102 -6.42 5.64 -5.75
N LEU A 103 -7.66 6.02 -6.04
CA LEU A 103 -7.91 7.16 -6.92
C LEU A 103 -7.56 8.48 -6.24
N LEU A 104 -7.65 8.54 -4.91
CA LEU A 104 -7.25 9.73 -4.17
C LEU A 104 -5.76 9.82 -3.94
N LEU A 105 -5.06 8.71 -4.09
CA LEU A 105 -3.66 8.64 -3.72
C LEU A 105 -2.77 9.63 -4.45
N PRO A 106 -2.90 9.81 -5.77
CA PRO A 106 -2.00 10.75 -6.45
C PRO A 106 -2.08 12.16 -5.90
N ALA A 107 -3.29 12.66 -5.64
CA ALA A 107 -3.41 14.01 -5.09
C ALA A 107 -2.85 14.10 -3.67
N PHE A 108 -3.08 13.04 -2.88
CA PHE A 108 -2.53 13.00 -1.53
C PHE A 108 -1.01 13.08 -1.56
N VAL A 109 -0.41 12.26 -2.43
CA VAL A 109 1.05 12.24 -2.52
C VAL A 109 1.58 13.57 -3.05
N SER A 110 0.95 14.11 -4.08
CA SER A 110 1.42 15.40 -4.62
C SER A 110 1.34 16.50 -3.59
N GLY A 111 0.33 16.45 -2.72
CA GLY A 111 0.19 17.49 -1.70
C GLY A 111 1.19 17.39 -0.57
N TYR A 112 1.49 16.17 -0.14
CA TYR A 112 2.37 15.99 1.02
C TYR A 112 3.81 15.66 0.66
N PHE A 113 4.06 15.21 -0.55
CA PHE A 113 5.39 14.85 -1.03
C PHE A 113 5.60 15.50 -2.39
N PRO A 114 5.70 16.83 -2.44
CA PRO A 114 5.75 17.51 -3.74
C PRO A 114 6.97 17.16 -4.58
N TRP A 115 8.00 16.60 -3.97
CA TRP A 115 9.17 16.13 -4.70
C TRP A 115 8.93 14.80 -5.41
N CYS A 116 7.86 14.10 -5.07
CA CYS A 116 7.63 12.76 -5.60
C CYS A 116 7.01 12.83 -6.98
N ASP A 117 7.57 12.05 -7.91
CA ASP A 117 7.01 12.02 -9.26
C ASP A 117 6.53 10.63 -9.68
N GLU A 118 6.61 9.66 -8.79
CA GLU A 118 6.19 8.30 -9.13
C GLU A 118 5.86 7.53 -7.87
N ILE A 119 4.76 6.78 -7.92
CA ILE A 119 4.43 5.82 -6.87
C ILE A 119 4.64 4.44 -7.44
N ILE A 120 5.36 3.59 -6.71
CA ILE A 120 5.59 2.22 -7.14
C ILE A 120 5.06 1.27 -6.08
N LEU A 121 4.76 0.07 -6.51
CA LEU A 121 4.40 -1.00 -5.59
C LEU A 121 4.76 -2.33 -6.21
N ALA A 122 4.90 -3.33 -5.35
CA ALA A 122 5.11 -4.70 -5.77
C ALA A 122 3.87 -5.49 -5.41
N VAL A 123 3.35 -6.23 -6.37
CA VAL A 123 2.18 -7.07 -6.12
C VAL A 123 2.50 -8.48 -6.58
N ASN A 124 2.14 -9.46 -5.75
CA ASN A 124 2.36 -10.85 -6.09
C ASN A 124 1.55 -11.21 -7.32
N HIS A 125 2.16 -11.93 -8.27
CA HIS A 125 1.47 -12.23 -9.51
C HIS A 125 0.22 -13.09 -9.30
N LEU A 126 0.11 -13.78 -8.19
CA LEU A 126 -1.08 -14.56 -7.86
C LEU A 126 -2.19 -13.72 -7.27
N ASN A 127 -1.91 -12.49 -6.88
CA ASN A 127 -2.90 -11.64 -6.26
C ASN A 127 -3.68 -10.88 -7.34
N ILE A 128 -4.57 -11.60 -8.00
CA ILE A 128 -5.28 -11.08 -9.16
C ILE A 128 -6.17 -9.90 -8.80
N ARG A 129 -6.84 -9.98 -7.66
CA ARG A 129 -7.74 -8.89 -7.23
C ARG A 129 -6.99 -7.60 -7.03
N ALA A 130 -5.85 -7.68 -6.34
CA ALA A 130 -5.07 -6.48 -6.10
C ALA A 130 -4.51 -5.91 -7.40
N LYS A 131 -4.03 -6.79 -8.27
CA LYS A 131 -3.51 -6.33 -9.54
C LYS A 131 -4.58 -5.57 -10.34
N HIS A 132 -5.79 -6.11 -10.40
CA HIS A 132 -6.88 -5.42 -11.08
C HIS A 132 -7.19 -4.09 -10.41
N LEU A 133 -7.22 -4.05 -9.09
CA LEU A 133 -7.47 -2.83 -8.37
C LEU A 133 -6.48 -1.74 -8.75
N TYR A 134 -5.20 -2.09 -8.70
CA TYR A 134 -4.18 -1.09 -8.98
C TYR A 134 -4.23 -0.63 -10.43
N MET A 135 -4.39 -1.55 -11.36
CA MET A 135 -4.38 -1.16 -12.76
C MET A 135 -5.61 -0.35 -13.14
N LYS A 136 -6.75 -0.65 -12.54
CA LYS A 136 -7.94 0.18 -12.75
C LYS A 136 -7.83 1.54 -12.10
N SER A 137 -6.89 1.70 -11.18
CA SER A 137 -6.70 2.96 -10.49
C SER A 137 -5.57 3.80 -11.10
N GLY A 138 -5.02 3.37 -12.23
CA GLY A 138 -4.03 4.15 -12.94
C GLY A 138 -2.61 3.64 -12.87
N PHE A 139 -2.37 2.56 -12.14
CA PHE A 139 -1.04 1.97 -12.13
C PHE A 139 -0.79 1.20 -13.42
N LEU A 140 0.45 1.21 -13.87
CA LEU A 140 0.86 0.57 -15.11
C LEU A 140 1.81 -0.56 -14.82
N ASP A 141 1.62 -1.66 -15.55
CA ASP A 141 2.54 -2.79 -15.52
C ASP A 141 3.48 -2.62 -16.70
N LYS A 142 4.73 -2.29 -16.42
CA LYS A 142 5.71 -2.06 -17.48
C LYS A 142 6.50 -3.31 -17.82
N GLY A 143 6.05 -4.47 -17.34
CA GLY A 143 6.68 -5.72 -17.68
C GLY A 143 7.86 -6.09 -16.81
N ARG A 144 8.20 -5.28 -15.82
CA ARG A 144 9.32 -5.62 -14.94
C ARG A 144 8.88 -6.59 -13.88
N GLN A 145 9.76 -7.52 -13.58
CA GLN A 145 9.60 -8.40 -12.46
C GLN A 145 10.89 -8.37 -11.67
N GLU A 146 10.76 -8.30 -10.36
CA GLU A 146 11.91 -8.14 -9.50
C GLU A 146 12.20 -9.38 -8.68
N SER A 147 11.85 -10.56 -9.20
CA SER A 147 12.05 -11.77 -8.43
C SER A 147 13.51 -11.99 -8.07
N ALA A 148 14.42 -11.77 -9.01
CA ALA A 148 15.83 -11.97 -8.74
C ALA A 148 16.35 -10.98 -7.73
N ARG A 149 15.92 -9.75 -7.85
CA ARG A 149 16.40 -8.74 -6.96
C ARG A 149 15.82 -8.89 -5.56
N LEU A 150 14.57 -9.35 -5.48
CA LEU A 150 13.91 -9.53 -4.20
C LEU A 150 14.20 -10.87 -3.57
N GLU A 151 14.99 -11.70 -4.25
CA GLU A 151 15.15 -13.07 -3.82
C GLU A 151 15.62 -13.20 -2.39
N ASN A 152 16.56 -12.40 -1.99
CA ASN A 152 17.12 -12.53 -0.66
C ASN A 152 16.32 -11.82 0.41
N SER A 153 15.62 -10.80 0.08
CA SER A 153 14.85 -10.10 1.08
C SER A 153 13.35 -10.21 0.88
N UNK A 154 13.13 -10.31 -0.20
CA UNK A 154 11.96 -10.32 -0.36
C UNK A 154 11.39 -11.46 -0.16
N ARG A 155 11.90 -12.42 -0.61
CA ARG A 155 11.33 -13.69 -0.36
C ARG A 155 10.97 -13.85 1.09
N ARG A 156 11.83 -13.40 1.95
CA ARG A 156 11.53 -13.43 3.36
C ARG A 156 10.38 -12.53 3.73
N ARG A 157 10.31 -11.40 3.04
CA ARG A 157 9.27 -10.44 3.33
C ARG A 157 7.92 -10.85 2.78
N PHE A 158 7.92 -11.40 1.57
CA PHE A 158 6.67 -11.71 0.88
C PHE A 158 6.35 -13.20 0.86
N GLY A 159 7.17 -14.01 1.52
CA GLY A 159 6.92 -15.42 1.60
C GLY A 159 7.26 -16.15 0.33
N PRO A 160 6.85 -17.39 0.24
CA PRO A 160 7.27 -18.27 -0.86
C PRO A 160 6.41 -18.18 -2.11
N LEU A 161 5.56 -17.18 -2.23
CA LEU A 161 4.63 -17.13 -3.35
C LEU A 161 5.27 -16.72 -4.66
N GLY A 162 6.55 -16.36 -4.65
CA GLY A 162 7.28 -16.21 -5.90
C GLY A 162 7.29 -14.81 -6.43
N GLU A 163 7.04 -14.67 -7.69
CA GLU A 163 7.33 -13.45 -8.42
C GLU A 163 6.42 -12.30 -8.05
N GLN A 164 7.00 -11.12 -8.04
CA GLN A 164 6.29 -9.88 -7.83
C GLN A 164 6.28 -9.09 -9.12
N LEU A 165 5.16 -8.44 -9.39
CA LEU A 165 5.07 -7.46 -10.47
C LEU A 165 5.30 -6.09 -9.87
N ILE A 166 6.07 -5.27 -10.56
CA ILE A 166 6.28 -3.89 -10.13
C ILE A 166 5.35 -3.02 -10.95
N LEU A 167 4.46 -2.32 -10.26
CA LEU A 167 3.52 -1.42 -10.92
C LEU A 167 3.92 0.02 -10.62
N HIS A 168 3.63 0.90 -11.57
CA HIS A 168 4.07 2.29 -11.53
C HIS A 168 2.90 3.23 -11.78
N HIS A 169 2.87 4.32 -11.04
CA HIS A 169 1.91 5.39 -11.29
C HIS A 169 2.70 6.68 -11.33
N PHE A 170 2.71 7.32 -12.49
CA PHE A 170 3.45 8.58 -12.66
C PHE A 170 2.57 9.75 -12.30
N LEU A 171 3.13 10.70 -11.59
CA LEU A 171 2.39 11.85 -11.08
C LEU A 171 2.58 13.09 -11.95
#